data_48252f7a70290468793d0657f27a50c9
#
_entry.id   48252f7a70290468793d0657f27a50c9
#
_cell.length_a   1.000
_cell.length_b   1.000
_cell.length_c   1.000
_cell.angle_alpha   90.00
_cell.angle_beta   90.00
_cell.angle_gamma   90.00
#
_symmetry.space_group_name_H-M   'P 1'
#
loop_
_entity.id
_entity.type
_entity.pdbx_description
1 polymer ?
#
loop_
_entity_poly.entity_id
_entity_poly.type
_entity_poly.pdbx_seq_one_letter_code
_entity_poly.pdbx_strand_id
1 'polypeptide(L)'
;MSEKSLLLAMTAVLLCPILPAGGQTPPSLPDGPGKEAVVTYCSGCHGLNRVAASGYPQAYWNTTVRMMLNFGVPIPPDQVIPVTDYLAKNFPEKPMPAAVIIPGPAQVDIKEWQVPIPGSRPHDPLATRDGAIWYTGQMTNRLGRVDPKTGQIREYPLKTPLTAPHGLV
;
A
#
# COMPACT_ATOMS: atom_id res chain seq x y z
N MET A 1 -69.62 16.19 30.92
CA MET A 1 -69.74 15.72 29.53
C MET A 1 -68.33 15.71 28.94
N SER A 2 -67.84 14.52 28.69
CA SER A 2 -66.46 14.22 28.34
C SER A 2 -66.28 14.22 26.85
N GLU A 3 -65.34 14.97 26.34
CA GLU A 3 -64.83 14.78 24.97
C GLU A 3 -63.39 14.26 25.02
N LYS A 4 -63.28 13.02 24.59
CA LYS A 4 -61.99 12.35 24.42
C LYS A 4 -61.43 12.73 23.06
N SER A 5 -60.43 13.61 23.05
CA SER A 5 -59.65 13.87 21.83
C SER A 5 -58.64 12.73 21.63
N LEU A 6 -58.91 11.96 20.57
CA LEU A 6 -58.04 10.88 20.13
C LEU A 6 -56.97 11.47 19.21
N LEU A 7 -55.74 11.62 19.75
CA LEU A 7 -54.56 12.01 18.94
C LEU A 7 -54.09 10.80 18.15
N LEU A 8 -54.31 10.84 16.83
CA LEU A 8 -53.79 9.87 15.87
C LEU A 8 -52.33 10.27 15.54
N ALA A 9 -51.37 9.59 16.17
CA ALA A 9 -49.96 9.73 15.82
C ALA A 9 -49.69 8.98 14.50
N MET A 10 -49.59 9.71 13.39
CA MET A 10 -49.13 9.17 12.12
C MET A 10 -47.57 8.97 12.19
N THR A 11 -47.16 7.74 12.37
CA THR A 11 -45.76 7.34 12.22
C THR A 11 -45.42 7.32 10.76
N ALA A 12 -44.76 8.38 10.27
CA ALA A 12 -44.17 8.41 8.94
C ALA A 12 -42.94 7.49 8.92
N VAL A 13 -43.07 6.30 8.37
CA VAL A 13 -41.92 5.43 8.06
C VAL A 13 -41.23 6.04 6.86
N LEU A 14 -40.10 6.70 7.10
CA LEU A 14 -39.16 7.11 6.03
C LEU A 14 -38.59 5.83 5.41
N LEU A 15 -39.15 5.40 4.27
CA LEU A 15 -38.46 4.46 3.40
C LEU A 15 -37.26 5.19 2.79
N CYS A 16 -36.10 5.04 3.42
CA CYS A 16 -34.83 5.43 2.80
C CYS A 16 -34.56 4.44 1.65
N PRO A 17 -34.48 4.88 0.38
CA PRO A 17 -34.12 3.97 -0.70
C PRO A 17 -32.70 3.47 -0.45
N ILE A 18 -32.54 2.17 -0.21
CA ILE A 18 -31.23 1.49 -0.18
C ILE A 18 -30.75 1.52 -1.63
N LEU A 19 -29.99 2.54 -1.99
CA LEU A 19 -29.25 2.55 -3.24
C LEU A 19 -28.29 1.35 -3.18
N PRO A 20 -28.30 0.47 -4.17
CA PRO A 20 -27.30 -0.59 -4.23
C PRO A 20 -25.93 0.07 -4.22
N ALA A 21 -25.10 -0.29 -3.25
CA ALA A 21 -23.69 0.10 -3.26
C ALA A 21 -23.14 -0.34 -4.61
N GLY A 22 -22.82 0.64 -5.46
CA GLY A 22 -22.34 0.38 -6.81
C GLY A 22 -21.12 -0.51 -6.71
N GLY A 23 -21.28 -1.80 -6.98
CA GLY A 23 -20.20 -2.75 -7.06
C GLY A 23 -19.24 -2.24 -8.13
N GLN A 24 -18.06 -1.79 -7.72
CA GLN A 24 -17.02 -1.42 -8.68
C GLN A 24 -16.73 -2.66 -9.50
N THR A 25 -17.04 -2.60 -10.80
CA THR A 25 -16.63 -3.66 -11.73
C THR A 25 -15.13 -3.86 -11.57
N PRO A 26 -14.66 -5.08 -11.29
CA PRO A 26 -13.23 -5.33 -11.18
C PRO A 26 -12.52 -4.78 -12.42
N PRO A 27 -11.43 -4.02 -12.29
CA PRO A 27 -10.73 -3.51 -13.45
C PRO A 27 -10.30 -4.69 -14.32
N SER A 28 -10.56 -4.61 -15.62
CA SER A 28 -10.04 -5.59 -16.56
C SER A 28 -8.54 -5.42 -16.62
N LEU A 29 -7.78 -6.44 -16.18
CA LEU A 29 -6.34 -6.45 -16.32
C LEU A 29 -5.96 -6.62 -17.80
N PRO A 30 -4.88 -6.00 -18.28
CA PRO A 30 -4.37 -6.19 -19.63
C PRO A 30 -4.14 -7.67 -19.98
N ASP A 31 -4.42 -8.05 -21.21
CA ASP A 31 -4.16 -9.43 -21.67
C ASP A 31 -2.67 -9.70 -21.81
N GLY A 32 -2.27 -10.91 -21.50
CA GLY A 32 -0.87 -11.36 -21.63
C GLY A 32 -0.49 -12.49 -20.68
N PRO A 33 0.70 -13.07 -20.91
CA PRO A 33 1.24 -14.12 -20.05
C PRO A 33 1.32 -13.64 -18.60
N GLY A 34 0.85 -14.44 -17.65
CA GLY A 34 0.81 -14.12 -16.23
C GLY A 34 -0.50 -13.47 -15.74
N LYS A 35 -1.41 -12.99 -16.62
CA LYS A 35 -2.70 -12.40 -16.23
C LYS A 35 -3.52 -13.34 -15.35
N GLU A 36 -3.71 -14.59 -15.82
CA GLU A 36 -4.52 -15.56 -15.10
C GLU A 36 -3.95 -15.88 -13.72
N ALA A 37 -2.63 -15.98 -13.62
CA ALA A 37 -1.96 -16.19 -12.34
C ALA A 37 -2.19 -15.00 -11.39
N VAL A 38 -2.08 -13.75 -11.87
CA VAL A 38 -2.39 -12.56 -11.08
C VAL A 38 -3.84 -12.56 -10.64
N VAL A 39 -4.79 -12.88 -11.52
CA VAL A 39 -6.21 -12.97 -11.17
C VAL A 39 -6.42 -14.05 -10.10
N THR A 40 -5.86 -15.23 -10.30
CA THR A 40 -6.05 -16.38 -9.41
C THR A 40 -5.47 -16.14 -8.02
N TYR A 41 -4.23 -15.66 -7.95
CA TYR A 41 -3.51 -15.59 -6.68
C TYR A 41 -3.69 -14.27 -5.94
N CYS A 42 -3.93 -13.15 -6.64
CA CYS A 42 -3.99 -11.84 -6.01
C CYS A 42 -5.40 -11.39 -5.60
N SER A 43 -6.47 -12.01 -6.13
CA SER A 43 -7.84 -11.59 -5.84
C SER A 43 -8.40 -12.11 -4.51
N GLY A 44 -7.75 -13.10 -3.89
CA GLY A 44 -8.27 -13.78 -2.70
C GLY A 44 -8.26 -12.93 -1.41
N CYS A 45 -7.38 -11.94 -1.32
CA CYS A 45 -7.22 -11.13 -0.12
C CYS A 45 -7.62 -9.66 -0.31
N HIS A 46 -7.51 -9.13 -1.53
CA HIS A 46 -7.87 -7.76 -1.86
C HIS A 46 -8.28 -7.63 -3.32
N GLY A 47 -9.03 -6.58 -3.65
CA GLY A 47 -9.48 -6.34 -5.02
C GLY A 47 -8.31 -6.05 -5.98
N LEU A 48 -8.45 -6.48 -7.23
CA LEU A 48 -7.46 -6.26 -8.30
C LEU A 48 -7.30 -4.77 -8.68
N ASN A 49 -8.23 -3.91 -8.26
CA ASN A 49 -8.09 -2.46 -8.36
C ASN A 49 -6.84 -1.95 -7.63
N ARG A 50 -6.41 -2.60 -6.55
CA ARG A 50 -5.15 -2.31 -5.86
C ARG A 50 -3.94 -2.56 -6.74
N VAL A 51 -3.95 -3.66 -7.48
CA VAL A 51 -2.91 -4.00 -8.45
C VAL A 51 -2.90 -2.99 -9.59
N ALA A 52 -4.05 -2.74 -10.20
CA ALA A 52 -4.19 -1.81 -11.33
C ALA A 52 -3.86 -0.35 -10.98
N ALA A 53 -4.11 0.06 -9.73
CA ALA A 53 -3.76 1.39 -9.23
C ALA A 53 -2.27 1.54 -8.95
N SER A 54 -1.56 0.46 -8.68
CA SER A 54 -0.11 0.45 -8.41
C SER A 54 0.70 0.64 -9.71
N GLY A 55 1.97 0.99 -9.56
CA GLY A 55 2.92 1.06 -10.65
C GLY A 55 4.33 1.15 -10.09
N TYR A 56 5.16 0.13 -10.41
CA TYR A 56 6.50 0.02 -9.86
C TYR A 56 7.50 -0.51 -10.90
N PRO A 57 8.79 -0.19 -10.78
CA PRO A 57 9.83 -0.89 -11.54
C PRO A 57 9.91 -2.36 -11.14
N GLN A 58 10.50 -3.19 -11.99
CA GLN A 58 10.66 -4.64 -11.81
C GLN A 58 11.16 -5.02 -10.41
N ALA A 59 12.18 -4.34 -9.92
CA ALA A 59 12.77 -4.64 -8.62
C ALA A 59 11.77 -4.46 -7.45
N TYR A 60 10.89 -3.47 -7.55
CA TYR A 60 9.87 -3.21 -6.54
C TYR A 60 8.75 -4.24 -6.62
N TRP A 61 8.34 -4.63 -7.83
CA TRP A 61 7.38 -5.72 -8.00
C TRP A 61 7.91 -7.03 -7.44
N ASN A 62 9.21 -7.34 -7.63
CA ASN A 62 9.85 -8.49 -7.00
C ASN A 62 9.71 -8.48 -5.48
N THR A 63 9.99 -7.33 -4.84
CA THR A 63 9.86 -7.19 -3.39
C THR A 63 8.40 -7.33 -2.95
N THR A 64 7.46 -6.72 -3.68
CA THR A 64 6.03 -6.79 -3.39
C THR A 64 5.50 -8.21 -3.49
N VAL A 65 5.82 -8.95 -4.56
CA VAL A 65 5.38 -10.34 -4.73
C VAL A 65 5.97 -11.24 -3.65
N ARG A 66 7.25 -11.06 -3.29
CA ARG A 66 7.85 -11.78 -2.16
C ARG A 66 7.13 -11.52 -0.85
N MET A 67 6.72 -10.28 -0.59
CA MET A 67 5.96 -9.98 0.61
C MET A 67 4.59 -10.66 0.59
N MET A 68 3.91 -10.71 -0.56
CA MET A 68 2.64 -11.44 -0.68
C MET A 68 2.82 -12.94 -0.43
N LEU A 69 3.88 -13.56 -0.94
CA LEU A 69 4.25 -14.94 -0.61
C LEU A 69 4.45 -15.13 0.90
N ASN A 70 5.13 -14.18 1.53
CA ASN A 70 5.35 -14.19 2.97
C ASN A 70 4.05 -14.09 3.77
N PHE A 71 3.05 -13.41 3.25
CA PHE A 71 1.69 -13.37 3.82
C PHE A 71 0.85 -14.61 3.51
N GLY A 72 1.43 -15.59 2.84
CA GLY A 72 0.78 -16.88 2.57
C GLY A 72 0.02 -16.97 1.26
N VAL A 73 0.22 -16.04 0.34
CA VAL A 73 -0.36 -16.18 -1.01
C VAL A 73 0.28 -17.39 -1.71
N PRO A 74 -0.51 -18.38 -2.17
CA PRO A 74 0.01 -19.64 -2.64
C PRO A 74 0.43 -19.61 -4.12
N ILE A 75 1.34 -18.68 -4.48
CA ILE A 75 1.90 -18.62 -5.84
C ILE A 75 2.93 -19.77 -5.98
N PRO A 76 2.76 -20.69 -6.91
CA PRO A 76 3.74 -21.73 -7.17
C PRO A 76 5.10 -21.13 -7.56
N PRO A 77 6.23 -21.77 -7.20
CA PRO A 77 7.56 -21.22 -7.46
C PRO A 77 7.84 -20.91 -8.93
N ASP A 78 7.32 -21.70 -9.85
CA ASP A 78 7.42 -21.51 -11.30
C ASP A 78 6.56 -20.35 -11.84
N GLN A 79 5.57 -19.89 -11.07
CA GLN A 79 4.68 -18.78 -11.43
C GLN A 79 5.15 -17.44 -10.86
N VAL A 80 6.11 -17.42 -9.95
CA VAL A 80 6.58 -16.17 -9.31
C VAL A 80 7.17 -15.19 -10.35
N ILE A 81 8.04 -15.69 -11.23
CA ILE A 81 8.65 -14.88 -12.29
C ILE A 81 7.59 -14.41 -13.30
N PRO A 82 6.75 -15.29 -13.89
CA PRO A 82 5.68 -14.87 -14.78
C PRO A 82 4.74 -13.80 -14.18
N VAL A 83 4.36 -13.96 -12.92
CA VAL A 83 3.53 -12.96 -12.21
C VAL A 83 4.26 -11.64 -12.10
N THR A 84 5.52 -11.65 -11.69
CA THR A 84 6.28 -10.41 -11.50
C THR A 84 6.56 -9.69 -12.82
N ASP A 85 6.87 -10.43 -13.87
CA ASP A 85 7.11 -9.90 -15.21
C ASP A 85 5.84 -9.29 -15.81
N TYR A 86 4.71 -9.96 -15.61
CA TYR A 86 3.41 -9.43 -16.00
C TYR A 86 3.10 -8.10 -15.30
N LEU A 87 3.32 -8.05 -13.98
CA LEU A 87 3.08 -6.85 -13.19
C LEU A 87 3.99 -5.69 -13.61
N ALA A 88 5.27 -5.94 -13.79
CA ALA A 88 6.22 -4.91 -14.21
C ALA A 88 5.95 -4.38 -15.61
N LYS A 89 5.54 -5.26 -16.53
CA LYS A 89 5.21 -4.88 -17.90
C LYS A 89 3.93 -4.05 -17.99
N ASN A 90 2.89 -4.45 -17.28
CA ASN A 90 1.57 -3.86 -17.44
C ASN A 90 1.29 -2.74 -16.44
N PHE A 91 2.02 -2.69 -15.34
CA PHE A 91 1.91 -1.68 -14.30
C PHE A 91 3.31 -1.13 -13.96
N PRO A 92 3.98 -0.49 -14.95
CA PRO A 92 5.30 0.11 -14.74
C PRO A 92 5.21 1.29 -13.77
N GLU A 93 6.38 1.77 -13.35
CA GLU A 93 6.48 2.96 -12.52
C GLU A 93 5.73 4.14 -13.15
N LYS A 94 4.91 4.79 -12.35
CA LYS A 94 4.15 5.97 -12.77
C LYS A 94 4.98 7.23 -12.48
N PRO A 95 4.88 8.25 -13.34
CA PRO A 95 5.49 9.54 -13.05
C PRO A 95 5.01 10.06 -11.69
N MET A 96 5.94 10.55 -10.87
CA MET A 96 5.55 11.23 -9.64
C MET A 96 4.75 12.50 -9.99
N PRO A 97 3.67 12.79 -9.25
CA PRO A 97 2.97 14.06 -9.40
C PRO A 97 3.95 15.23 -9.19
N ALA A 98 3.78 16.28 -9.95
CA ALA A 98 4.54 17.51 -9.71
C ALA A 98 4.32 18.00 -8.27
N ALA A 99 5.39 18.45 -7.63
CA ALA A 99 5.30 19.00 -6.28
C ALA A 99 4.36 20.22 -6.29
N VAL A 100 3.40 20.23 -5.38
CA VAL A 100 2.55 21.41 -5.14
C VAL A 100 3.29 22.32 -4.17
N ILE A 101 3.74 23.48 -4.67
CA ILE A 101 4.38 24.50 -3.83
C ILE A 101 3.28 25.39 -3.26
N ILE A 102 3.12 25.34 -1.94
CA ILE A 102 2.22 26.26 -1.22
C ILE A 102 3.07 27.46 -0.79
N PRO A 103 2.81 28.68 -1.31
CA PRO A 103 3.55 29.86 -0.89
C PRO A 103 3.40 30.11 0.60
N GLY A 104 4.51 30.39 1.29
CA GLY A 104 4.54 30.66 2.72
C GLY A 104 5.92 31.16 3.17
N PRO A 105 6.05 31.61 4.43
CA PRO A 105 7.32 32.10 4.97
C PRO A 105 8.34 30.98 5.26
N ALA A 106 7.91 29.72 5.29
CA ALA A 106 8.79 28.60 5.56
C ALA A 106 9.62 28.26 4.31
N GLN A 107 10.94 28.28 4.48
CA GLN A 107 11.86 27.73 3.48
C GLN A 107 12.14 26.27 3.85
N VAL A 108 11.89 25.35 2.93
CA VAL A 108 12.08 23.91 3.12
C VAL A 108 13.12 23.42 2.12
N ASP A 109 14.17 22.78 2.62
CA ASP A 109 15.14 22.04 1.82
C ASP A 109 14.87 20.55 1.97
N ILE A 110 14.62 19.85 0.85
CA ILE A 110 14.32 18.43 0.83
C ILE A 110 15.51 17.68 0.27
N LYS A 111 16.04 16.75 1.07
CA LYS A 111 17.04 15.77 0.62
C LYS A 111 16.45 14.40 0.59
N GLU A 112 16.64 13.69 -0.51
CA GLU A 112 16.17 12.32 -0.68
C GLU A 112 17.36 11.36 -0.78
N TRP A 113 17.23 10.20 -0.16
CA TRP A 113 18.21 9.12 -0.25
C TRP A 113 17.53 7.82 -0.63
N GLN A 114 18.12 7.13 -1.58
CA GLN A 114 17.62 5.82 -1.99
C GLN A 114 17.95 4.77 -0.93
N VAL A 115 16.93 4.06 -0.44
CA VAL A 115 17.15 2.92 0.46
C VAL A 115 17.83 1.76 -0.28
N PRO A 116 18.67 0.95 0.43
CA PRO A 116 19.47 -0.10 -0.20
C PRO A 116 18.67 -1.16 -0.95
N ILE A 117 17.46 -1.49 -0.44
CA ILE A 117 16.61 -2.53 -1.05
C ILE A 117 15.42 -1.86 -1.72
N PRO A 118 15.31 -1.97 -3.07
CA PRO A 118 14.16 -1.45 -3.79
C PRO A 118 12.84 -2.02 -3.27
N GLY A 119 11.83 -1.17 -3.10
CA GLY A 119 10.52 -1.57 -2.60
C GLY A 119 10.47 -1.85 -1.09
N SER A 120 11.52 -1.50 -0.33
CA SER A 120 11.55 -1.67 1.13
C SER A 120 10.40 -0.98 1.86
N ARG A 121 9.85 0.07 1.27
CA ARG A 121 8.77 0.87 1.86
C ARG A 121 9.14 1.38 3.26
N PRO A 122 10.08 2.34 3.35
CA PRO A 122 10.40 2.98 4.62
C PRO A 122 9.14 3.55 5.26
N HIS A 123 8.97 3.31 6.56
CA HIS A 123 7.80 3.72 7.31
C HIS A 123 8.19 4.22 8.70
N ASP A 124 7.35 5.05 9.31
CA ASP A 124 7.45 5.62 10.65
C ASP A 124 8.87 6.04 11.05
N PRO A 125 9.37 7.18 10.54
CA PRO A 125 10.70 7.67 10.88
C PRO A 125 10.76 8.14 12.34
N LEU A 126 11.82 7.74 13.05
CA LEU A 126 12.10 8.15 14.41
C LEU A 126 13.49 8.80 14.49
N ALA A 127 13.54 10.07 14.87
CA ALA A 127 14.80 10.76 15.13
C ALA A 127 15.30 10.41 16.53
N THR A 128 16.57 10.01 16.63
CA THR A 128 17.22 9.67 17.89
C THR A 128 18.17 10.77 18.37
N ARG A 129 18.53 10.75 19.67
CA ARG A 129 19.35 11.80 20.29
C ARG A 129 20.76 11.93 19.69
N ASP A 130 21.28 10.88 19.07
CA ASP A 130 22.54 10.89 18.34
C ASP A 130 22.46 11.54 16.95
N GLY A 131 21.26 12.04 16.58
CA GLY A 131 21.01 12.69 15.31
C GLY A 131 20.72 11.73 14.15
N ALA A 132 20.67 10.44 14.39
CA ALA A 132 20.27 9.48 13.37
C ALA A 132 18.75 9.44 13.20
N ILE A 133 18.31 8.99 12.03
CA ILE A 133 16.90 8.72 11.75
C ILE A 133 16.75 7.22 11.54
N TRP A 134 15.89 6.59 12.34
CA TRP A 134 15.52 5.20 12.16
C TRP A 134 14.21 5.09 11.41
N TYR A 135 14.04 4.02 10.67
CA TYR A 135 12.80 3.69 9.96
C TYR A 135 12.56 2.19 9.94
N THR A 136 11.32 1.77 9.74
CA THR A 136 10.98 0.38 9.48
C THR A 136 10.98 0.12 7.99
N GLY A 137 11.70 -0.89 7.52
CA GLY A 137 11.60 -1.43 6.17
C GLY A 137 10.48 -2.45 6.12
N GLN A 138 9.23 -1.96 6.03
CA GLN A 138 8.02 -2.77 6.21
C GLN A 138 7.98 -4.00 5.30
N MET A 139 8.32 -3.82 4.02
CA MET A 139 8.23 -4.88 3.02
C MET A 139 9.45 -5.81 2.98
N THR A 140 10.51 -5.47 3.73
CA THR A 140 11.77 -6.22 3.74
C THR A 140 12.16 -6.77 5.11
N ASN A 141 11.28 -6.62 6.10
CA ASN A 141 11.47 -7.11 7.46
C ASN A 141 12.79 -6.60 8.10
N ARG A 142 13.01 -5.29 8.04
CA ARG A 142 14.26 -4.65 8.49
C ARG A 142 13.99 -3.41 9.33
N LEU A 143 15.01 -3.03 10.10
CA LEU A 143 15.16 -1.67 10.58
C LEU A 143 16.24 -0.98 9.74
N GLY A 144 16.00 0.26 9.34
CA GLY A 144 16.98 1.10 8.70
C GLY A 144 17.42 2.23 9.61
N ARG A 145 18.68 2.62 9.51
CA ARG A 145 19.26 3.77 10.18
C ARG A 145 19.94 4.67 9.16
N VAL A 146 19.50 5.90 9.10
CA VAL A 146 20.04 6.95 8.21
C VAL A 146 20.87 7.92 9.05
N ASP A 147 22.06 8.25 8.57
CA ASP A 147 22.76 9.46 8.98
C ASP A 147 22.33 10.61 8.06
N PRO A 148 21.53 11.58 8.52
CA PRO A 148 21.01 12.64 7.66
C PRO A 148 22.09 13.64 7.19
N LYS A 149 23.27 13.64 7.80
CA LYS A 149 24.38 14.51 7.38
C LYS A 149 25.09 13.95 6.15
N THR A 150 25.30 12.64 6.14
CA THR A 150 26.06 11.96 5.07
C THR A 150 25.18 11.23 4.07
N GLY A 151 23.94 10.91 4.43
CA GLY A 151 23.06 10.05 3.66
C GLY A 151 23.40 8.56 3.78
N GLN A 152 24.35 8.18 4.64
CA GLN A 152 24.71 6.78 4.82
C GLN A 152 23.56 6.02 5.47
N ILE A 153 23.14 4.93 4.81
CA ILE A 153 22.05 4.05 5.28
C ILE A 153 22.62 2.68 5.64
N ARG A 154 22.20 2.18 6.80
CA ARG A 154 22.45 0.80 7.24
C ARG A 154 21.13 0.13 7.55
N GLU A 155 20.93 -1.11 7.09
CA GLU A 155 19.75 -1.90 7.36
C GLU A 155 20.09 -3.14 8.17
N TYR A 156 19.24 -3.46 9.13
CA TYR A 156 19.37 -4.57 10.07
C TYR A 156 18.19 -5.52 9.90
N PRO A 157 18.41 -6.77 9.48
CA PRO A 157 17.32 -7.74 9.38
C PRO A 157 16.76 -8.05 10.77
N LEU A 158 15.44 -8.13 10.88
CA LEU A 158 14.78 -8.58 12.10
C LEU A 158 14.92 -10.09 12.24
N LYS A 159 15.10 -10.56 13.48
CA LYS A 159 15.27 -11.99 13.78
C LYS A 159 14.00 -12.79 13.52
N THR A 160 12.85 -12.21 13.86
CA THR A 160 11.55 -12.83 13.59
C THR A 160 11.18 -12.61 12.13
N PRO A 161 10.95 -13.69 11.37
CA PRO A 161 10.52 -13.56 9.98
C PRO A 161 9.13 -12.92 9.89
N LEU A 162 8.83 -12.27 8.77
CA LEU A 162 7.50 -11.82 8.37
C LEU A 162 6.81 -10.86 9.34
N THR A 163 7.58 -10.11 10.14
CA THR A 163 7.00 -9.18 11.11
C THR A 163 6.34 -7.96 10.46
N ALA A 164 6.68 -7.64 9.20
CA ALA A 164 6.21 -6.45 8.50
C ALA A 164 6.21 -5.21 9.44
N PRO A 165 7.39 -4.83 9.99
CA PRO A 165 7.47 -3.82 11.04
C PRO A 165 6.84 -2.52 10.54
N HIS A 166 6.03 -1.89 11.39
CA HIS A 166 5.27 -0.71 11.00
C HIS A 166 5.69 0.51 11.84
N GLY A 167 5.50 0.48 13.14
CA GLY A 167 5.73 1.61 14.02
C GLY A 167 7.08 1.58 14.75
N LEU A 168 7.65 2.76 15.01
CA LEU A 168 8.75 3.00 15.95
C LEU A 168 8.29 4.00 17.01
N VAL A 169 8.66 3.75 18.26
CA VAL A 169 8.37 4.60 19.42
C VAL A 169 9.62 4.80 20.27
#